data_14830b3dc997e184751234659cfe996e
#
_entry.id   14830b3dc997e184751234659cfe996e
#
_cell.length_a   1.000
_cell.length_b   1.000
_cell.length_c   1.000
_cell.angle_alpha   90.00
_cell.angle_beta   90.00
_cell.angle_gamma   90.00
#
_symmetry.space_group_name_H-M   'P 1'
#
loop_
_entity.id
_entity.type
_entity.pdbx_description
1 polymer ?
#
loop_
_entity_poly.entity_id
_entity_poly.type
_entity_poly.pdbx_seq_one_letter_code
_entity_poly.pdbx_strand_id
1 'polypeptide(L)'
;MSRYNINDEVHLNSKGQNANIKANILSDEEMRELGFTDYAKDRWYFCRRVGGKDSDISFNITINKKTKDVQIDVLDEMFLQPYDFQMYIGTVSVANRVYDDVQNYMKFFMDNGVIYGYTLGDYI
;
A
#
# COMPACT_ATOMS: atom_id res chain seq x y z
N MET A 1 -11.15 15.24 -14.36
CA MET A 1 -9.75 15.26 -13.89
C MET A 1 -9.51 14.10 -12.97
N SER A 2 -8.40 13.44 -13.15
CA SER A 2 -8.03 12.40 -12.21
C SER A 2 -7.65 13.02 -10.89
N ARG A 3 -8.21 12.51 -9.80
CA ARG A 3 -7.81 12.94 -8.47
C ARG A 3 -6.46 12.36 -8.07
N TYR A 4 -6.05 11.34 -8.79
CA TYR A 4 -4.83 10.63 -8.52
C TYR A 4 -3.93 10.77 -9.73
N ASN A 5 -2.75 11.26 -9.51
CA ASN A 5 -1.71 11.35 -10.52
C ASN A 5 -0.60 10.39 -10.11
N ILE A 6 -0.31 9.42 -10.95
CA ILE A 6 0.65 8.37 -10.59
C ILE A 6 2.05 8.94 -10.34
N ASN A 7 2.37 10.08 -10.95
CA ASN A 7 3.66 10.74 -10.75
C ASN A 7 3.62 11.73 -9.59
N ASP A 8 2.48 11.89 -8.98
CA ASP A 8 2.28 12.86 -7.93
C ASP A 8 1.82 12.12 -6.67
N GLU A 9 2.64 12.09 -5.69
CA GLU A 9 2.33 11.43 -4.42
C GLU A 9 1.37 12.25 -3.56
N VAL A 10 0.97 13.42 -4.06
CA VAL A 10 0.09 14.32 -3.31
C VAL A 10 -1.16 13.60 -2.84
N HIS A 11 -1.72 12.72 -3.67
CA HIS A 11 -2.94 12.03 -3.29
C HIS A 11 -2.79 11.31 -1.94
N LEU A 12 -1.74 10.53 -1.80
CA LEU A 12 -1.47 9.84 -0.55
C LEU A 12 -0.89 10.81 0.48
N ASN A 13 0.02 11.66 0.06
CA ASN A 13 0.70 12.57 0.96
C ASN A 13 -0.21 13.69 1.45
N SER A 14 -1.27 14.01 0.74
CA SER A 14 -2.20 15.03 1.20
C SER A 14 -2.83 14.67 2.54
N LYS A 15 -2.82 13.39 2.89
CA LYS A 15 -3.27 12.92 4.19
C LYS A 15 -2.10 12.70 5.16
N GLY A 16 -0.89 12.99 4.72
CA GLY A 16 0.30 12.87 5.55
C GLY A 16 0.82 11.46 5.72
N GLN A 17 0.21 10.49 5.07
CA GLN A 17 0.51 9.09 5.35
C GLN A 17 1.85 8.64 4.79
N ASN A 18 2.06 8.80 3.49
CA ASN A 18 3.29 8.36 2.87
C ASN A 18 4.50 9.16 3.31
N ALA A 19 4.31 10.43 3.61
CA ALA A 19 5.42 11.28 4.06
C ALA A 19 5.99 10.81 5.40
N ASN A 20 5.16 10.16 6.22
CA ASN A 20 5.54 9.74 7.56
C ASN A 20 5.84 8.25 7.67
N ILE A 21 5.50 7.49 6.65
CA ILE A 21 5.72 6.05 6.67
C ILE A 21 7.17 5.76 6.33
N LYS A 22 7.80 4.96 7.17
CA LYS A 22 9.17 4.52 6.96
C LYS A 22 9.26 3.02 7.15
N ALA A 23 10.30 2.43 6.60
CA ALA A 23 10.55 1.01 6.72
C ALA A 23 11.68 0.74 7.68
N ASN A 24 11.55 -0.37 8.41
CA ASN A 24 12.64 -1.00 9.12
C ASN A 24 12.86 -2.36 8.43
N ILE A 25 13.85 -2.44 7.56
CA ILE A 25 14.08 -3.63 6.75
C ILE A 25 14.65 -4.73 7.63
N LEU A 26 13.95 -5.85 7.68
CA LEU A 26 14.35 -7.01 8.43
C LEU A 26 15.38 -7.83 7.61
N SER A 27 15.72 -9.02 8.07
CA SER A 27 16.60 -9.90 7.30
C SER A 27 15.91 -10.28 5.99
N ASP A 28 16.70 -10.66 4.98
CA ASP A 28 16.16 -11.09 3.69
C ASP A 28 15.16 -12.24 3.86
N GLU A 29 15.49 -13.18 4.72
CA GLU A 29 14.61 -14.31 4.97
C GLU A 29 13.28 -13.86 5.56
N GLU A 30 13.32 -13.00 6.55
CA GLU A 30 12.10 -12.47 7.18
C GLU A 30 11.26 -11.65 6.21
N MET A 31 11.91 -10.85 5.37
CA MET A 31 11.18 -10.07 4.37
C MET A 31 10.45 -11.00 3.40
N ARG A 32 11.09 -12.07 2.97
CA ARG A 32 10.45 -13.04 2.06
C ARG A 32 9.31 -13.79 2.74
N GLU A 33 9.46 -14.12 4.01
CA GLU A 33 8.39 -14.77 4.76
C GLU A 33 7.15 -13.88 4.89
N LEU A 34 7.35 -12.57 4.94
CA LEU A 34 6.24 -11.61 4.97
C LEU A 34 5.61 -11.39 3.61
N GLY A 35 6.17 -11.97 2.56
CA GLY A 35 5.61 -11.88 1.22
C GLY A 35 6.30 -10.90 0.30
N PHE A 36 7.37 -10.27 0.75
CA PHE A 36 8.13 -9.34 -0.10
C PHE A 36 9.04 -10.11 -1.06
N THR A 37 9.27 -9.52 -2.22
CA THR A 37 10.21 -10.01 -3.22
C THR A 37 11.23 -8.94 -3.54
N ASP A 38 12.40 -9.34 -4.03
CA ASP A 38 13.46 -8.42 -4.42
C ASP A 38 13.99 -8.73 -5.82
N TYR A 39 13.07 -8.96 -6.75
CA TYR A 39 13.43 -9.13 -8.16
C TYR A 39 14.21 -7.93 -8.68
N ALA A 40 13.83 -6.72 -8.27
CA ALA A 40 14.68 -5.56 -8.43
C ALA A 40 15.55 -5.47 -7.17
N LYS A 41 16.87 -5.51 -7.34
CA LYS A 41 17.78 -5.70 -6.22
C LYS A 41 17.87 -4.50 -5.26
N ASP A 42 17.41 -3.34 -5.72
CA ASP A 42 17.48 -2.11 -4.92
C ASP A 42 16.22 -1.87 -4.08
N ARG A 43 15.24 -2.76 -4.16
CA ARG A 43 13.97 -2.56 -3.45
C ARG A 43 13.33 -3.88 -3.05
N TRP A 44 12.49 -3.80 -2.02
CA TRP A 44 11.56 -4.83 -1.65
C TRP A 44 10.18 -4.48 -2.18
N TYR A 45 9.45 -5.44 -2.70
CA TYR A 45 8.15 -5.24 -3.32
C TYR A 45 7.15 -6.25 -2.80
N PHE A 46 5.95 -5.76 -2.46
CA PHE A 46 4.84 -6.58 -1.99
C PHE A 46 3.61 -6.21 -2.81
N CYS A 47 2.88 -7.22 -3.27
CA CYS A 47 1.65 -7.01 -4.04
C CYS A 47 0.63 -8.08 -3.68
N ARG A 48 -0.57 -7.65 -3.34
CA ARG A 48 -1.67 -8.58 -3.07
C ARG A 48 -2.96 -8.01 -3.60
N ARG A 49 -3.84 -8.91 -4.04
CA ARG A 49 -5.20 -8.52 -4.43
C ARG A 49 -6.00 -8.19 -3.18
N VAL A 50 -6.80 -7.14 -3.27
CA VAL A 50 -7.65 -6.66 -2.17
C VAL A 50 -9.05 -6.41 -2.70
N GLY A 51 -10.04 -6.30 -1.80
CA GLY A 51 -11.40 -5.98 -2.20
C GLY A 51 -12.28 -7.18 -2.50
N GLY A 52 -11.80 -8.39 -2.22
CA GLY A 52 -12.54 -9.62 -2.45
C GLY A 52 -12.05 -10.38 -3.66
N LYS A 53 -12.49 -11.62 -3.80
CA LYS A 53 -11.95 -12.54 -4.80
C LYS A 53 -12.25 -12.14 -6.24
N ASP A 54 -13.30 -11.36 -6.45
CA ASP A 54 -13.68 -10.92 -7.79
C ASP A 54 -13.14 -9.53 -8.13
N SER A 55 -12.34 -8.97 -7.24
CA SER A 55 -11.78 -7.64 -7.43
C SER A 55 -10.52 -7.70 -8.28
N ASP A 56 -10.33 -6.69 -9.13
CA ASP A 56 -9.09 -6.48 -9.87
C ASP A 56 -8.22 -5.40 -9.23
N ILE A 57 -8.44 -5.13 -7.95
CA ILE A 57 -7.69 -4.12 -7.23
C ILE A 57 -6.51 -4.79 -6.51
N SER A 58 -5.35 -4.16 -6.57
CA SER A 58 -4.15 -4.63 -5.87
C SER A 58 -3.64 -3.57 -4.90
N PHE A 59 -3.08 -4.07 -3.80
CA PHE A 59 -2.38 -3.26 -2.81
C PHE A 59 -0.90 -3.53 -2.96
N ASN A 60 -0.11 -2.47 -3.15
CA ASN A 60 1.31 -2.57 -3.48
C ASN A 60 2.13 -1.76 -2.51
N ILE A 61 3.23 -2.33 -2.04
CA ILE A 61 4.21 -1.64 -1.22
C ILE A 61 5.57 -1.80 -1.88
N THR A 62 6.27 -0.70 -2.05
CA THR A 62 7.66 -0.68 -2.52
C THR A 62 8.52 -0.04 -1.45
N ILE A 63 9.58 -0.71 -1.05
CA ILE A 63 10.53 -0.20 -0.05
C ILE A 63 11.90 -0.07 -0.70
N ASN A 64 12.43 1.14 -0.70
CA ASN A 64 13.79 1.38 -1.18
C ASN A 64 14.77 0.86 -0.14
N LYS A 65 15.64 -0.07 -0.54
CA LYS A 65 16.57 -0.71 0.40
C LYS A 65 17.58 0.26 0.98
N LYS A 66 17.93 1.30 0.22
CA LYS A 66 18.95 2.26 0.63
C LYS A 66 18.36 3.37 1.49
N THR A 67 17.28 3.98 1.04
CA THR A 67 16.68 5.14 1.72
C THR A 67 15.66 4.75 2.77
N LYS A 68 15.13 3.54 2.70
CA LYS A 68 14.03 3.04 3.54
C LYS A 68 12.71 3.74 3.27
N ASP A 69 12.63 4.48 2.18
CA ASP A 69 11.37 5.11 1.79
C ASP A 69 10.35 4.07 1.38
N VAL A 70 9.10 4.33 1.73
CA VAL A 70 7.99 3.43 1.45
C VAL A 70 7.03 4.13 0.52
N GLN A 71 6.68 3.44 -0.57
CA GLN A 71 5.64 3.88 -1.49
C GLN A 71 4.50 2.89 -1.45
N ILE A 72 3.28 3.38 -1.32
CA ILE A 72 2.08 2.57 -1.26
C ILE A 72 1.16 2.97 -2.39
N ASP A 73 0.73 1.99 -3.17
CA ASP A 73 -0.18 2.21 -4.29
C ASP A 73 -1.33 1.22 -4.22
N VAL A 74 -2.54 1.70 -4.45
CA VAL A 74 -3.72 0.86 -4.65
C VAL A 74 -4.13 1.05 -6.09
N LEU A 75 -4.08 -0.03 -6.87
CA LEU A 75 -4.20 0.04 -8.32
C LEU A 75 -5.38 -0.78 -8.80
N ASP A 76 -6.08 -0.25 -9.80
CA ASP A 76 -7.03 -1.00 -10.60
C ASP A 76 -6.25 -1.68 -11.71
N GLU A 77 -6.06 -2.99 -11.58
CA GLU A 77 -5.23 -3.75 -12.51
C GLU A 77 -5.87 -3.90 -13.89
N MET A 78 -7.20 -3.85 -13.96
CA MET A 78 -7.90 -3.96 -15.24
C MET A 78 -7.64 -2.74 -16.13
N PHE A 79 -7.66 -1.56 -15.54
CA PHE A 79 -7.48 -0.31 -16.29
C PHE A 79 -6.07 0.27 -16.12
N LEU A 80 -5.21 -0.41 -15.37
CA LEU A 80 -3.82 -0.01 -15.13
C LEU A 80 -3.73 1.43 -14.63
N GLN A 81 -4.57 1.76 -13.65
CA GLN A 81 -4.62 3.11 -13.08
C GLN A 81 -4.85 3.05 -11.58
N PRO A 82 -4.51 4.13 -10.88
CA PRO A 82 -4.78 4.19 -9.44
C PRO A 82 -6.26 4.05 -9.15
N TYR A 83 -6.57 3.37 -8.04
CA TYR A 83 -7.94 3.24 -7.56
C TYR A 83 -8.12 4.10 -6.31
N ASP A 84 -8.91 5.14 -6.45
CA ASP A 84 -9.13 6.12 -5.40
C ASP A 84 -10.31 5.68 -4.52
N PHE A 85 -10.10 4.60 -3.78
CA PHE A 85 -11.16 3.97 -3.00
C PHE A 85 -11.71 4.87 -1.90
N GLN A 86 -10.94 5.84 -1.44
CA GLN A 86 -11.37 6.77 -0.39
C GLN A 86 -12.63 7.53 -0.78
N MET A 87 -12.83 7.76 -2.07
CA MET A 87 -14.02 8.46 -2.55
C MET A 87 -15.29 7.64 -2.43
N TYR A 88 -15.16 6.33 -2.33
CA TYR A 88 -16.29 5.43 -2.45
C TYR A 88 -16.60 4.67 -1.16
N ILE A 89 -15.86 4.94 -0.10
CA ILE A 89 -16.11 4.32 1.19
C ILE A 89 -17.51 4.70 1.66
N GLY A 90 -18.26 3.69 2.08
CA GLY A 90 -19.64 3.89 2.53
C GLY A 90 -20.69 3.73 1.44
N THR A 91 -20.28 3.79 0.16
CA THR A 91 -21.24 3.70 -0.95
C THR A 91 -20.98 2.52 -1.89
N VAL A 92 -19.73 2.08 -1.99
CA VAL A 92 -19.35 0.97 -2.87
C VAL A 92 -18.74 -0.14 -2.04
N SER A 93 -19.32 -1.34 -2.07
CA SER A 93 -18.88 -2.43 -1.21
C SER A 93 -17.44 -2.87 -1.48
N VAL A 94 -17.00 -2.83 -2.74
CA VAL A 94 -15.60 -3.13 -3.07
C VAL A 94 -14.67 -2.14 -2.39
N ALA A 95 -15.00 -0.85 -2.41
CA ALA A 95 -14.16 0.16 -1.77
C ALA A 95 -14.06 -0.07 -0.26
N ASN A 96 -15.16 -0.47 0.38
CA ASN A 96 -15.14 -0.78 1.80
C ASN A 96 -14.22 -1.98 2.08
N ARG A 97 -14.27 -3.02 1.25
CA ARG A 97 -13.41 -4.19 1.42
C ARG A 97 -11.94 -3.84 1.15
N VAL A 98 -11.67 -3.01 0.14
CA VAL A 98 -10.32 -2.53 -0.14
C VAL A 98 -9.78 -1.79 1.08
N TYR A 99 -10.58 -0.88 1.64
CA TYR A 99 -10.18 -0.15 2.83
C TYR A 99 -9.83 -1.10 3.97
N ASP A 100 -10.71 -2.06 4.27
CA ASP A 100 -10.49 -3.01 5.36
C ASP A 100 -9.22 -3.82 5.12
N ASP A 101 -9.02 -4.31 3.89
CA ASP A 101 -7.87 -5.13 3.57
C ASP A 101 -6.57 -4.32 3.68
N VAL A 102 -6.56 -3.07 3.23
CA VAL A 102 -5.40 -2.19 3.35
C VAL A 102 -5.06 -1.96 4.82
N GLN A 103 -6.08 -1.69 5.66
CA GLN A 103 -5.85 -1.50 7.09
C GLN A 103 -5.27 -2.76 7.72
N ASN A 104 -5.79 -3.93 7.34
CA ASN A 104 -5.30 -5.19 7.89
C ASN A 104 -3.85 -5.47 7.48
N TYR A 105 -3.48 -5.20 6.23
CA TYR A 105 -2.09 -5.36 5.81
C TYR A 105 -1.17 -4.37 6.52
N MET A 106 -1.58 -3.12 6.64
CA MET A 106 -0.75 -2.13 7.32
C MET A 106 -0.53 -2.50 8.78
N LYS A 107 -1.60 -2.96 9.45
CA LYS A 107 -1.47 -3.44 10.83
C LYS A 107 -0.51 -4.63 10.91
N PHE A 108 -0.63 -5.57 9.99
CA PHE A 108 0.24 -6.75 9.94
C PHE A 108 1.71 -6.34 9.82
N PHE A 109 2.02 -5.42 8.91
CA PHE A 109 3.40 -4.99 8.72
C PHE A 109 3.93 -4.17 9.89
N MET A 110 3.07 -3.37 10.52
CA MET A 110 3.48 -2.65 11.73
C MET A 110 3.71 -3.60 12.90
N ASP A 111 2.83 -4.58 13.08
CA ASP A 111 2.96 -5.56 14.15
C ASP A 111 4.22 -6.41 13.99
N ASN A 112 4.66 -6.63 12.75
CA ASN A 112 5.89 -7.36 12.46
C ASN A 112 7.12 -6.45 12.40
N GLY A 113 6.96 -5.17 12.65
CA GLY A 113 8.08 -4.25 12.78
C GLY A 113 8.74 -3.82 11.48
N VAL A 114 8.11 -4.08 10.32
CA VAL A 114 8.72 -3.73 9.03
C VAL A 114 8.33 -2.34 8.56
N ILE A 115 7.21 -1.82 9.01
CA ILE A 115 6.72 -0.48 8.68
C ILE A 115 6.36 0.25 9.96
N TYR A 116 6.60 1.54 9.99
CA TYR A 116 6.18 2.39 11.09
C TYR A 116 5.79 3.78 10.57
N GLY A 117 5.16 4.57 11.42
CA GLY A 117 4.75 5.92 11.05
C GLY A 117 3.39 6.02 10.39
N TYR A 118 2.68 4.90 10.25
CA TYR A 118 1.33 4.89 9.72
C TYR A 118 0.31 4.84 10.86
N THR A 119 -0.74 5.64 10.76
CA THR A 119 -1.85 5.61 11.72
C THR A 119 -3.02 4.88 11.07
N LEU A 120 -3.51 3.83 11.73
CA LEU A 120 -4.65 3.08 11.20
C LEU A 120 -5.85 4.00 11.03
N GLY A 121 -6.54 3.83 9.91
CA GLY A 121 -7.70 4.65 9.58
C GLY A 121 -7.38 5.88 8.76
N ASP A 122 -6.11 6.19 8.55
CA ASP A 122 -5.72 7.43 7.88
C ASP A 122 -6.19 7.54 6.43
N TYR A 123 -6.45 6.42 5.78
CA TYR A 123 -6.88 6.43 4.39
C TYR A 123 -8.32 6.87 4.18
N ILE A 124 -8.99 7.23 5.20
CA ILE A 124 -10.39 7.70 5.09
C ILE A 124 -10.47 9.16 4.65
#